data_8af6ad148b3e9e9f82e1dcff7b6aad36
#
_entry.id   8af6ad148b3e9e9f82e1dcff7b6aad36
#
_cell.length_a   1.000
_cell.length_b   1.000
_cell.length_c   1.000
_cell.angle_alpha   90.00
_cell.angle_beta   90.00
_cell.angle_gamma   90.00
#
_symmetry.space_group_name_H-M   'P 1'
#
loop_
_entity.id
_entity.type
_entity.pdbx_description
1 polymer ?
#
loop_
_entity_poly.entity_id
_entity_poly.type
_entity_poly.pdbx_seq_one_letter_code
_entity_poly.pdbx_strand_id
1 'polypeptide(L)'
;MLGESMKPITEYRDYRCCMQDFYDERKRTSSFTWREFARLAGFTSPTYLKLVCEGKSSLSELGIERVASAMNLGGFEFAYFRYLVQYNQAKDDETKKNAFASMKDIAKANKIRVVDADAFTYFESWKNPVLRELVAMMPGATPEAVAEMSWQPITADEVRKSLDFMVSVGILKRKSKNVYVQTDKALVGNSEVMPLVVRSMHREMAGFAQKAIDEFDTHERDISGVTMGIDRETYEQIVRELESCRRKIVAIANMSKEPCQVYRLNLQMFPLSKITHKK
;
A
#
# COMPACT_ATOMS: atom_id res chain seq x y z
N MET A 1 -31.06 -16.55 2.02
CA MET A 1 -29.82 -15.81 1.85
C MET A 1 -29.24 -16.23 0.52
N LEU A 2 -29.22 -15.31 -0.45
CA LEU A 2 -28.59 -15.52 -1.76
C LEU A 2 -27.09 -15.63 -1.50
N GLY A 3 -26.51 -16.80 -1.77
CA GLY A 3 -25.08 -17.03 -1.61
C GLY A 3 -24.31 -16.15 -2.56
N GLU A 4 -23.38 -15.37 -2.02
CA GLU A 4 -22.46 -14.58 -2.84
C GLU A 4 -21.66 -15.53 -3.75
N SER A 5 -21.76 -15.30 -5.06
CA SER A 5 -20.91 -15.90 -6.08
C SER A 5 -19.45 -15.54 -5.78
N MET A 6 -18.51 -16.41 -6.18
CA MET A 6 -17.07 -16.12 -6.07
C MET A 6 -16.76 -14.75 -6.65
N LYS A 7 -16.03 -13.92 -5.90
CA LYS A 7 -15.61 -12.59 -6.36
C LYS A 7 -14.69 -12.70 -7.56
N PRO A 8 -14.65 -11.68 -8.43
CA PRO A 8 -13.59 -11.60 -9.45
C PRO A 8 -12.21 -11.74 -8.81
N ILE A 9 -11.30 -12.46 -9.49
CA ILE A 9 -9.94 -12.71 -8.96
C ILE A 9 -9.20 -11.44 -8.53
N THR A 10 -9.47 -10.34 -9.20
CA THR A 10 -8.84 -9.03 -8.94
C THR A 10 -9.32 -8.33 -7.66
N GLU A 11 -10.35 -8.85 -7.01
CA GLU A 11 -10.86 -8.37 -5.71
C GLU A 11 -10.25 -9.12 -4.53
N TYR A 12 -9.48 -10.18 -4.77
CA TYR A 12 -8.78 -10.91 -3.72
C TYR A 12 -7.42 -10.28 -3.43
N ARG A 13 -7.09 -10.23 -2.15
CA ARG A 13 -5.80 -9.75 -1.62
C ARG A 13 -4.90 -10.89 -1.18
N ASP A 14 -5.50 -12.02 -0.84
CA ASP A 14 -4.82 -13.27 -0.50
C ASP A 14 -5.37 -14.39 -1.39
N TYR A 15 -4.47 -15.08 -2.07
CA TYR A 15 -4.82 -16.22 -2.91
C TYR A 15 -5.46 -17.35 -2.12
N ARG A 16 -5.17 -17.46 -0.82
CA ARG A 16 -5.76 -18.46 0.07
C ARG A 16 -7.25 -18.24 0.25
N CYS A 17 -7.67 -16.98 0.38
CA CYS A 17 -9.08 -16.61 0.43
C CYS A 17 -9.79 -16.96 -0.88
N CYS A 18 -9.14 -16.69 -2.03
CA CYS A 18 -9.69 -17.07 -3.33
C CYS A 18 -9.89 -18.60 -3.46
N MET A 19 -8.91 -19.38 -3.03
CA MET A 19 -8.99 -20.84 -3.01
C MET A 19 -10.06 -21.36 -2.04
N GLN A 20 -10.19 -20.71 -0.87
CA GLN A 20 -11.19 -21.07 0.13
C GLN A 20 -12.61 -20.79 -0.41
N ASP A 21 -12.85 -19.61 -0.98
CA ASP A 21 -14.15 -19.24 -1.54
C ASP A 21 -14.54 -20.19 -2.69
N PHE A 22 -13.58 -20.56 -3.55
CA PHE A 22 -13.81 -21.59 -4.58
C PHE A 22 -14.23 -22.92 -3.98
N TYR A 23 -13.55 -23.36 -2.94
CA TYR A 23 -13.88 -24.60 -2.25
C TYR A 23 -15.28 -24.54 -1.62
N ASP A 24 -15.61 -23.44 -0.93
CA ASP A 24 -16.87 -23.27 -0.22
C ASP A 24 -18.04 -23.17 -1.20
N GLU A 25 -17.88 -22.50 -2.34
CA GLU A 25 -18.90 -22.44 -3.39
C GLU A 25 -19.17 -23.81 -4.00
N ARG A 26 -18.11 -24.56 -4.33
CA ARG A 26 -18.26 -25.92 -4.85
C ARG A 26 -18.88 -26.87 -3.84
N LYS A 27 -18.49 -26.78 -2.57
CA LYS A 27 -19.04 -27.56 -1.48
C LYS A 27 -20.54 -27.29 -1.25
N ARG A 28 -20.98 -26.04 -1.44
CA ARG A 28 -22.38 -25.65 -1.29
C ARG A 28 -23.26 -26.23 -2.39
N THR A 29 -22.74 -26.36 -3.60
CA THR A 29 -23.49 -26.83 -4.79
C THR A 29 -23.31 -28.31 -5.08
N SER A 30 -22.41 -29.01 -4.40
CA SER A 30 -22.10 -30.42 -4.60
C SER A 30 -21.46 -31.04 -3.35
N SER A 31 -21.22 -32.35 -3.36
CA SER A 31 -20.46 -33.06 -2.32
C SER A 31 -18.93 -32.85 -2.43
N PHE A 32 -18.49 -31.69 -2.89
CA PHE A 32 -17.08 -31.38 -3.10
C PHE A 32 -16.29 -31.38 -1.80
N THR A 33 -15.13 -32.05 -1.80
CA THR A 33 -14.25 -32.23 -0.64
C THR A 33 -12.85 -31.74 -0.92
N TRP A 34 -12.04 -31.47 0.11
CA TRP A 34 -10.63 -31.15 -0.05
C TRP A 34 -9.83 -32.24 -0.78
N ARG A 35 -10.24 -33.51 -0.63
CA ARG A 35 -9.67 -34.61 -1.39
C ARG A 35 -9.95 -34.50 -2.88
N GLU A 36 -11.16 -34.11 -3.24
CA GLU A 36 -11.52 -33.89 -4.65
C GLU A 36 -10.84 -32.66 -5.24
N PHE A 37 -10.71 -31.59 -4.47
CA PHE A 37 -9.95 -30.43 -4.91
C PHE A 37 -8.49 -30.77 -5.16
N ALA A 38 -7.85 -31.48 -4.21
CA ALA A 38 -6.48 -31.95 -4.39
C ALA A 38 -6.33 -32.87 -5.61
N ARG A 39 -7.25 -33.83 -5.82
CA ARG A 39 -7.26 -34.72 -6.98
C ARG A 39 -7.44 -33.95 -8.28
N LEU A 40 -8.37 -33.00 -8.33
CA LEU A 40 -8.63 -32.15 -9.50
C LEU A 40 -7.38 -31.34 -9.88
N ALA A 41 -6.66 -30.84 -8.89
CA ALA A 41 -5.40 -30.12 -9.06
C ALA A 41 -4.16 -31.04 -9.21
N GLY A 42 -4.35 -32.38 -9.28
CA GLY A 42 -3.25 -33.34 -9.49
C GLY A 42 -2.30 -33.49 -8.32
N PHE A 43 -2.74 -33.24 -7.09
CA PHE A 43 -1.96 -33.50 -5.87
C PHE A 43 -2.29 -34.86 -5.27
N THR A 44 -1.26 -35.58 -4.80
CA THR A 44 -1.41 -36.88 -4.13
C THR A 44 -1.90 -36.74 -2.68
N SER A 45 -1.52 -35.67 -1.98
CA SER A 45 -1.93 -35.43 -0.61
C SER A 45 -3.35 -34.79 -0.57
N PRO A 46 -4.35 -35.46 0.03
CA PRO A 46 -5.72 -35.01 0.05
C PRO A 46 -5.94 -33.77 0.95
N THR A 47 -4.99 -33.47 1.84
CA THR A 47 -5.07 -32.36 2.80
C THR A 47 -4.19 -31.17 2.42
N TYR A 48 -3.34 -31.31 1.39
CA TYR A 48 -2.34 -30.29 1.05
C TYR A 48 -2.98 -28.91 0.79
N LEU A 49 -4.00 -28.84 -0.07
CA LEU A 49 -4.65 -27.57 -0.40
C LEU A 49 -5.37 -26.95 0.81
N LYS A 50 -5.91 -27.75 1.72
CA LYS A 50 -6.45 -27.29 2.99
C LYS A 50 -5.35 -26.61 3.83
N LEU A 51 -4.19 -27.26 3.95
CA LEU A 51 -3.04 -26.69 4.68
C LEU A 51 -2.52 -25.40 4.03
N VAL A 52 -2.58 -25.30 2.70
CA VAL A 52 -2.25 -24.06 1.99
C VAL A 52 -3.23 -22.93 2.38
N CYS A 53 -4.54 -23.20 2.36
CA CYS A 53 -5.56 -22.19 2.78
C CYS A 53 -5.42 -21.80 4.24
N GLU A 54 -5.05 -22.72 5.13
CA GLU A 54 -4.75 -22.47 6.54
C GLU A 54 -3.42 -21.72 6.79
N GLY A 55 -2.65 -21.41 5.74
CA GLY A 55 -1.34 -20.77 5.86
C GLY A 55 -0.21 -21.66 6.37
N LYS A 56 -0.45 -22.97 6.51
CA LYS A 56 0.52 -23.96 7.01
C LYS A 56 1.42 -24.54 5.91
N SER A 57 1.11 -24.24 4.65
CA SER A 57 1.89 -24.64 3.48
C SER A 57 1.82 -23.54 2.42
N SER A 58 2.65 -23.66 1.38
CA SER A 58 2.73 -22.71 0.28
C SER A 58 2.63 -23.44 -1.07
N LEU A 59 2.28 -22.71 -2.14
CA LEU A 59 2.24 -23.24 -3.49
C LEU A 59 3.61 -23.08 -4.15
N SER A 60 4.09 -24.13 -4.81
CA SER A 60 5.21 -24.03 -5.77
C SER A 60 4.70 -23.47 -7.11
N GLU A 61 5.59 -23.09 -8.03
CA GLU A 61 5.21 -22.63 -9.38
C GLU A 61 4.31 -23.66 -10.09
N LEU A 62 4.67 -24.94 -10.08
CA LEU A 62 3.82 -26.01 -10.61
C LEU A 62 2.50 -26.13 -9.84
N GLY A 63 2.53 -25.86 -8.53
CA GLY A 63 1.32 -25.85 -7.69
C GLY A 63 0.36 -24.73 -8.08
N ILE A 64 0.88 -23.56 -8.44
CA ILE A 64 0.09 -22.41 -8.92
C ILE A 64 -0.65 -22.80 -10.21
N GLU A 65 0.05 -23.38 -11.17
CA GLU A 65 -0.53 -23.82 -12.46
C GLU A 65 -1.65 -24.84 -12.25
N ARG A 66 -1.40 -25.85 -11.43
CA ARG A 66 -2.35 -26.91 -11.11
C ARG A 66 -3.60 -26.40 -10.41
N VAL A 67 -3.43 -25.53 -9.42
CA VAL A 67 -4.57 -24.92 -8.69
C VAL A 67 -5.36 -24.02 -9.61
N ALA A 68 -4.72 -23.17 -10.38
CA ALA A 68 -5.38 -22.30 -11.34
C ALA A 68 -6.21 -23.09 -12.37
N SER A 69 -5.63 -24.19 -12.90
CA SER A 69 -6.33 -25.10 -13.80
C SER A 69 -7.55 -25.75 -13.12
N ALA A 70 -7.41 -26.23 -11.88
CA ALA A 70 -8.49 -26.83 -11.11
C ALA A 70 -9.61 -25.83 -10.78
N MET A 71 -9.27 -24.55 -10.62
CA MET A 71 -10.20 -23.44 -10.42
C MET A 71 -10.74 -22.87 -11.74
N ASN A 72 -10.34 -23.43 -12.89
CA ASN A 72 -10.69 -22.95 -14.24
C ASN A 72 -10.30 -21.48 -14.49
N LEU A 73 -9.22 -21.01 -13.89
CA LEU A 73 -8.65 -19.69 -14.15
C LEU A 73 -7.83 -19.74 -15.44
N GLY A 74 -8.19 -18.93 -16.42
CA GLY A 74 -7.51 -18.86 -17.71
C GLY A 74 -7.09 -17.44 -18.09
N GLY A 75 -6.22 -17.31 -19.10
CA GLY A 75 -5.83 -16.02 -19.63
C GLY A 75 -5.29 -15.07 -18.57
N PHE A 76 -5.89 -13.89 -18.45
CA PHE A 76 -5.47 -12.89 -17.48
C PHE A 76 -5.69 -13.29 -16.01
N GLU A 77 -6.72 -14.10 -15.73
CA GLU A 77 -7.03 -14.55 -14.36
C GLU A 77 -5.94 -15.46 -13.83
N PHE A 78 -5.40 -16.36 -14.67
CA PHE A 78 -4.24 -17.18 -14.32
C PHE A 78 -3.01 -16.32 -14.04
N ALA A 79 -2.71 -15.38 -14.93
CA ALA A 79 -1.57 -14.49 -14.75
C ALA A 79 -1.70 -13.66 -13.47
N TYR A 80 -2.90 -13.14 -13.18
CA TYR A 80 -3.20 -12.40 -11.97
C TYR A 80 -3.05 -13.28 -10.71
N PHE A 81 -3.61 -14.49 -10.72
CA PHE A 81 -3.48 -15.46 -9.62
C PHE A 81 -2.02 -15.80 -9.30
N ARG A 82 -1.21 -16.00 -10.35
CA ARG A 82 0.23 -16.26 -10.19
C ARG A 82 0.94 -15.13 -9.45
N TYR A 83 0.73 -13.90 -9.85
CA TYR A 83 1.32 -12.75 -9.18
C TYR A 83 0.73 -12.51 -7.78
N LEU A 84 -0.55 -12.81 -7.56
CA LEU A 84 -1.16 -12.77 -6.24
C LEU A 84 -0.51 -13.78 -5.29
N VAL A 85 -0.20 -15.00 -5.75
CA VAL A 85 0.54 -15.99 -4.96
C VAL A 85 1.97 -15.50 -4.68
N GLN A 86 2.68 -15.00 -5.70
CA GLN A 86 4.02 -14.44 -5.53
C GLN A 86 4.02 -13.28 -4.54
N TYR A 87 3.08 -12.37 -4.63
CA TYR A 87 2.89 -11.26 -3.70
C TYR A 87 2.75 -11.74 -2.24
N ASN A 88 1.86 -12.72 -2.00
CA ASN A 88 1.61 -13.22 -0.65
C ASN A 88 2.75 -14.08 -0.09
N GLN A 89 3.54 -14.75 -0.94
CA GLN A 89 4.63 -15.63 -0.53
C GLN A 89 6.00 -14.93 -0.49
N ALA A 90 6.13 -13.75 -1.07
CA ALA A 90 7.38 -13.02 -1.08
C ALA A 90 7.85 -12.66 0.33
N LYS A 91 9.14 -12.83 0.57
CA LYS A 91 9.79 -12.54 1.86
C LYS A 91 10.37 -11.12 1.94
N ASP A 92 10.60 -10.50 0.80
CA ASP A 92 11.17 -9.16 0.68
C ASP A 92 10.19 -8.19 0.02
N ASP A 93 10.38 -6.90 0.33
CA ASP A 93 9.49 -5.83 -0.14
C ASP A 93 9.62 -5.58 -1.65
N GLU A 94 10.79 -5.83 -2.25
CA GLU A 94 11.02 -5.60 -3.68
C GLU A 94 10.24 -6.62 -4.52
N THR A 95 10.34 -7.89 -4.19
CA THR A 95 9.55 -8.95 -4.84
C THR A 95 8.05 -8.70 -4.69
N LYS A 96 7.59 -8.28 -3.51
CA LYS A 96 6.18 -7.90 -3.30
C LYS A 96 5.76 -6.74 -4.19
N LYS A 97 6.57 -5.69 -4.25
CA LYS A 97 6.30 -4.50 -5.07
C LYS A 97 6.20 -4.86 -6.55
N ASN A 98 7.13 -5.67 -7.05
CA ASN A 98 7.15 -6.11 -8.44
C ASN A 98 5.94 -6.99 -8.79
N ALA A 99 5.58 -7.94 -7.92
CA ALA A 99 4.39 -8.76 -8.11
C ALA A 99 3.11 -7.92 -8.15
N PHE A 100 2.98 -6.95 -7.25
CA PHE A 100 1.82 -6.05 -7.23
C PHE A 100 1.76 -5.13 -8.46
N ALA A 101 2.90 -4.62 -8.93
CA ALA A 101 2.97 -3.84 -10.17
C ALA A 101 2.46 -4.66 -11.37
N SER A 102 2.90 -5.93 -11.48
CA SER A 102 2.42 -6.85 -12.52
C SER A 102 0.91 -7.11 -12.43
N MET A 103 0.35 -7.26 -11.22
CA MET A 103 -1.10 -7.38 -11.02
C MET A 103 -1.84 -6.13 -11.52
N LYS A 104 -1.33 -4.92 -11.23
CA LYS A 104 -1.90 -3.65 -11.72
C LYS A 104 -1.88 -3.58 -13.24
N ASP A 105 -0.78 -3.97 -13.87
CA ASP A 105 -0.63 -3.91 -15.34
C ASP A 105 -1.60 -4.88 -16.03
N ILE A 106 -1.73 -6.11 -15.51
CA ILE A 106 -2.71 -7.09 -16.01
C ILE A 106 -4.14 -6.54 -15.90
N ALA A 107 -4.51 -6.01 -14.76
CA ALA A 107 -5.85 -5.47 -14.55
C ALA A 107 -6.11 -4.24 -15.42
N LYS A 108 -5.13 -3.35 -15.59
CA LYS A 108 -5.21 -2.19 -16.48
C LYS A 108 -5.41 -2.62 -17.94
N ALA A 109 -4.63 -3.60 -18.42
CA ALA A 109 -4.77 -4.13 -19.78
C ALA A 109 -6.16 -4.72 -20.05
N ASN A 110 -6.82 -5.27 -19.03
CA ASN A 110 -8.15 -5.85 -19.10
C ASN A 110 -9.27 -4.90 -18.63
N LYS A 111 -8.97 -3.61 -18.40
CA LYS A 111 -9.90 -2.57 -17.94
C LYS A 111 -10.61 -2.91 -16.61
N ILE A 112 -9.93 -3.62 -15.74
CA ILE A 112 -10.45 -4.06 -14.45
C ILE A 112 -9.78 -3.24 -13.34
N ARG A 113 -10.55 -2.87 -12.30
CA ARG A 113 -10.03 -2.16 -11.14
C ARG A 113 -9.42 -3.14 -10.13
N VAL A 114 -8.20 -2.87 -9.68
CA VAL A 114 -7.58 -3.58 -8.54
C VAL A 114 -7.95 -2.89 -7.25
N VAL A 115 -8.32 -3.65 -6.24
CA VAL A 115 -8.58 -3.11 -4.90
C VAL A 115 -7.29 -2.46 -4.37
N ASP A 116 -7.42 -1.23 -3.82
CA ASP A 116 -6.32 -0.42 -3.28
C ASP A 116 -5.25 0.07 -4.28
N ALA A 117 -5.42 -0.13 -5.58
CA ALA A 117 -4.46 0.35 -6.57
C ALA A 117 -4.25 1.87 -6.50
N ASP A 118 -5.30 2.63 -6.20
CA ASP A 118 -5.25 4.09 -6.07
C ASP A 118 -4.42 4.49 -4.85
N ALA A 119 -4.65 3.83 -3.70
CA ALA A 119 -3.89 4.07 -2.48
C ALA A 119 -2.42 3.66 -2.65
N PHE A 120 -2.16 2.51 -3.30
CA PHE A 120 -0.80 2.10 -3.65
C PHE A 120 -0.11 3.17 -4.48
N THR A 121 -0.69 3.61 -5.59
CA THR A 121 -0.10 4.62 -6.48
C THR A 121 0.11 5.96 -5.78
N TYR A 122 -0.79 6.36 -4.86
CA TYR A 122 -0.61 7.59 -4.10
C TYR A 122 0.61 7.53 -3.16
N PHE A 123 0.77 6.44 -2.42
CA PHE A 123 1.86 6.28 -1.45
C PHE A 123 3.13 5.66 -2.03
N GLU A 124 3.14 5.26 -3.30
CA GLU A 124 4.32 4.70 -3.98
C GLU A 124 5.45 5.72 -4.11
N SER A 125 5.12 7.00 -4.11
CA SER A 125 6.08 8.10 -4.26
C SER A 125 5.78 9.24 -3.30
N TRP A 126 6.84 9.85 -2.76
CA TRP A 126 6.79 11.07 -1.97
C TRP A 126 6.17 12.26 -2.73
N LYS A 127 6.18 12.23 -4.07
CA LYS A 127 5.73 13.31 -4.95
C LYS A 127 4.25 13.65 -4.75
N ASN A 128 3.38 12.63 -4.69
CA ASN A 128 1.94 12.88 -4.58
C ASN A 128 1.54 13.67 -3.33
N PRO A 129 1.95 13.31 -2.09
CA PRO A 129 1.64 14.12 -0.91
C PRO A 129 2.21 15.54 -0.97
N VAL A 130 3.45 15.72 -1.45
CA VAL A 130 4.08 17.03 -1.55
C VAL A 130 3.38 17.90 -2.59
N LEU A 131 3.10 17.36 -3.78
CA LEU A 131 2.41 18.08 -4.85
C LEU A 131 0.97 18.42 -4.47
N ARG A 132 0.29 17.56 -3.70
CA ARG A 132 -1.05 17.85 -3.16
C ARG A 132 -1.08 19.16 -2.35
N GLU A 133 -0.07 19.38 -1.54
CA GLU A 133 0.05 20.59 -0.73
C GLU A 133 0.52 21.79 -1.58
N LEU A 134 1.57 21.61 -2.41
CA LEU A 134 2.11 22.69 -3.24
C LEU A 134 1.07 23.32 -4.17
N VAL A 135 0.28 22.51 -4.88
CA VAL A 135 -0.70 23.07 -5.83
C VAL A 135 -1.87 23.79 -5.15
N ALA A 136 -2.17 23.49 -3.90
CA ALA A 136 -3.15 24.23 -3.11
C ALA A 136 -2.61 25.60 -2.69
N MET A 137 -1.30 25.71 -2.46
CA MET A 137 -0.61 26.95 -2.12
C MET A 137 -0.29 27.82 -3.34
N MET A 138 -0.29 27.24 -4.55
CA MET A 138 0.11 27.89 -5.80
C MET A 138 -1.02 27.86 -6.85
N PRO A 139 -2.19 28.44 -6.57
CA PRO A 139 -3.31 28.38 -7.50
C PRO A 139 -2.98 29.08 -8.82
N GLY A 140 -3.12 28.38 -9.94
CA GLY A 140 -2.83 28.87 -11.27
C GLY A 140 -1.38 28.68 -11.75
N ALA A 141 -0.46 28.21 -10.89
CA ALA A 141 0.92 27.96 -11.28
C ALA A 141 1.02 26.86 -12.33
N THR A 142 1.97 27.00 -13.26
CA THR A 142 2.24 25.97 -14.24
C THR A 142 2.95 24.76 -13.62
N PRO A 143 2.89 23.57 -14.23
CA PRO A 143 3.64 22.41 -13.73
C PRO A 143 5.16 22.66 -13.60
N GLU A 144 5.72 23.50 -14.47
CA GLU A 144 7.12 23.93 -14.43
C GLU A 144 7.39 24.75 -13.15
N ALA A 145 6.56 25.74 -12.84
CA ALA A 145 6.69 26.55 -11.64
C ALA A 145 6.48 25.75 -10.36
N VAL A 146 5.57 24.76 -10.38
CA VAL A 146 5.37 23.85 -9.23
C VAL A 146 6.59 22.94 -9.04
N ALA A 147 7.21 22.48 -10.15
CA ALA A 147 8.41 21.64 -10.10
C ALA A 147 9.61 22.38 -9.48
N GLU A 148 9.79 23.66 -9.80
CA GLU A 148 10.85 24.53 -9.28
C GLU A 148 10.73 24.75 -7.76
N MET A 149 9.52 24.71 -7.21
CA MET A 149 9.29 24.87 -5.76
C MET A 149 9.53 23.61 -4.94
N SER A 150 9.79 22.48 -5.59
CA SER A 150 10.09 21.25 -4.88
C SER A 150 11.56 21.21 -4.44
N TRP A 151 11.82 20.97 -3.16
CA TRP A 151 13.17 20.77 -2.66
C TRP A 151 13.89 19.59 -3.35
N GLN A 152 13.22 18.47 -3.52
CA GLN A 152 13.78 17.36 -4.29
C GLN A 152 13.43 17.50 -5.77
N PRO A 153 14.38 17.18 -6.67
CA PRO A 153 14.15 17.34 -8.11
C PRO A 153 12.93 16.56 -8.61
N ILE A 154 12.09 17.25 -9.36
CA ILE A 154 10.94 16.68 -10.06
C ILE A 154 10.76 17.39 -11.39
N THR A 155 10.36 16.68 -12.43
CA THR A 155 10.08 17.25 -13.75
C THR A 155 8.65 17.73 -13.86
N ALA A 156 8.40 18.71 -14.72
CA ALA A 156 7.05 19.19 -15.01
C ALA A 156 6.11 18.08 -15.52
N ASP A 157 6.66 17.09 -16.23
CA ASP A 157 5.88 15.94 -16.70
C ASP A 157 5.44 15.02 -15.56
N GLU A 158 6.31 14.80 -14.57
CA GLU A 158 5.96 14.07 -13.35
C GLU A 158 4.92 14.82 -12.52
N VAL A 159 5.02 16.16 -12.43
CA VAL A 159 3.98 17.00 -11.82
C VAL A 159 2.64 16.78 -12.53
N ARG A 160 2.57 16.90 -13.86
CA ARG A 160 1.33 16.67 -14.63
C ARG A 160 0.74 15.29 -14.35
N LYS A 161 1.56 14.23 -14.47
CA LYS A 161 1.12 12.84 -14.23
C LYS A 161 0.56 12.64 -12.82
N SER A 162 1.23 13.21 -11.81
CA SER A 162 0.79 13.13 -10.42
C SER A 162 -0.55 13.87 -10.21
N LEU A 163 -0.70 15.08 -10.76
CA LEU A 163 -1.92 15.86 -10.65
C LEU A 163 -3.10 15.19 -11.37
N ASP A 164 -2.89 14.70 -12.58
CA ASP A 164 -3.94 13.99 -13.34
C ASP A 164 -4.36 12.71 -12.62
N PHE A 165 -3.41 11.98 -12.04
CA PHE A 165 -3.71 10.83 -11.19
C PHE A 165 -4.55 11.24 -9.97
N MET A 166 -4.12 12.25 -9.20
CA MET A 166 -4.85 12.69 -8.00
C MET A 166 -6.26 13.23 -8.31
N VAL A 167 -6.45 13.83 -9.47
CA VAL A 167 -7.77 14.24 -9.97
C VAL A 167 -8.62 13.03 -10.34
N SER A 168 -8.05 12.06 -11.06
CA SER A 168 -8.77 10.85 -11.49
C SER A 168 -9.29 10.01 -10.33
N VAL A 169 -8.52 9.95 -9.23
CA VAL A 169 -8.92 9.23 -8.01
C VAL A 169 -9.70 10.09 -7.03
N GLY A 170 -9.89 11.38 -7.33
CA GLY A 170 -10.72 12.31 -6.56
C GLY A 170 -10.08 12.84 -5.26
N ILE A 171 -8.74 12.80 -5.12
CA ILE A 171 -7.99 13.46 -4.03
C ILE A 171 -7.91 14.96 -4.27
N LEU A 172 -7.78 15.35 -5.53
CA LEU A 172 -7.85 16.72 -5.98
C LEU A 172 -9.06 16.93 -6.89
N LYS A 173 -9.60 18.13 -6.88
CA LYS A 173 -10.60 18.60 -7.84
C LYS A 173 -10.02 19.76 -8.64
N ARG A 174 -9.97 19.64 -9.97
CA ARG A 174 -9.58 20.72 -10.86
C ARG A 174 -10.75 21.72 -10.98
N LYS A 175 -10.55 22.97 -10.61
CA LYS A 175 -11.53 24.06 -10.69
C LYS A 175 -11.43 24.82 -12.01
N SER A 176 -10.20 25.08 -12.46
CA SER A 176 -9.89 25.72 -13.75
C SER A 176 -8.49 25.31 -14.19
N LYS A 177 -7.94 25.94 -15.25
CA LYS A 177 -6.58 25.66 -15.71
C LYS A 177 -5.58 25.89 -14.57
N ASN A 178 -4.85 24.86 -14.18
CA ASN A 178 -3.85 24.86 -13.11
C ASN A 178 -4.36 25.27 -11.70
N VAL A 179 -5.67 25.26 -11.47
CA VAL A 179 -6.25 25.52 -10.15
C VAL A 179 -6.83 24.24 -9.59
N TYR A 180 -6.25 23.76 -8.50
CA TYR A 180 -6.62 22.51 -7.84
C TYR A 180 -7.06 22.80 -6.39
N VAL A 181 -8.05 22.04 -5.94
CA VAL A 181 -8.55 22.10 -4.56
C VAL A 181 -8.50 20.72 -3.98
N GLN A 182 -7.99 20.61 -2.77
CA GLN A 182 -8.00 19.36 -2.01
C GLN A 182 -9.44 18.94 -1.70
N THR A 183 -9.68 17.64 -1.64
CA THR A 183 -10.96 17.06 -1.23
C THR A 183 -10.79 16.37 0.12
N ASP A 184 -11.90 16.11 0.79
CA ASP A 184 -11.93 15.33 2.05
C ASP A 184 -11.75 13.83 1.83
N LYS A 185 -11.53 13.39 0.57
CA LYS A 185 -11.33 11.97 0.26
C LYS A 185 -10.01 11.51 0.84
N ALA A 186 -10.09 10.77 1.94
CA ALA A 186 -8.98 9.99 2.45
C ALA A 186 -8.82 8.72 1.62
N LEU A 187 -7.60 8.46 1.15
CA LEU A 187 -7.25 7.12 0.66
C LEU A 187 -6.99 6.23 1.87
N VAL A 188 -8.05 5.66 2.40
CA VAL A 188 -7.95 4.67 3.46
C VAL A 188 -7.75 3.31 2.80
N GLY A 189 -6.51 2.90 2.70
CA GLY A 189 -6.18 1.52 2.34
C GLY A 189 -6.19 0.65 3.58
N ASN A 190 -7.17 -0.18 3.71
CA ASN A 190 -7.29 -1.17 4.79
C ASN A 190 -6.69 -2.53 4.37
N SER A 191 -5.74 -2.53 3.43
CA SER A 191 -5.20 -3.73 2.81
C SER A 191 -3.81 -4.08 3.32
N GLU A 192 -3.41 -5.32 3.11
CA GLU A 192 -2.03 -5.80 3.32
C GLU A 192 -1.00 -5.09 2.43
N VAL A 193 -1.45 -4.49 1.32
CA VAL A 193 -0.64 -3.70 0.40
C VAL A 193 -0.20 -2.37 1.02
N MET A 194 -1.05 -1.75 1.83
CA MET A 194 -0.76 -0.46 2.47
C MET A 194 0.50 -0.48 3.34
N PRO A 195 0.74 -1.49 4.21
CA PRO A 195 1.97 -1.54 5.00
C PRO A 195 3.24 -1.55 4.15
N LEU A 196 3.20 -2.21 2.97
CA LEU A 196 4.35 -2.27 2.07
C LEU A 196 4.69 -0.90 1.47
N VAL A 197 3.67 -0.23 0.93
CA VAL A 197 3.84 1.08 0.26
C VAL A 197 4.20 2.16 1.26
N VAL A 198 3.52 2.15 2.41
CA VAL A 198 3.80 3.07 3.52
C VAL A 198 5.23 2.87 4.04
N ARG A 199 5.73 1.63 4.10
CA ARG A 199 7.15 1.38 4.45
C ARG A 199 8.12 1.95 3.43
N SER A 200 7.84 1.82 2.12
CA SER A 200 8.69 2.41 1.06
C SER A 200 8.73 3.93 1.21
N MET A 201 7.57 4.57 1.39
CA MET A 201 7.47 6.00 1.62
C MET A 201 8.20 6.44 2.90
N HIS A 202 8.09 5.69 3.99
CA HIS A 202 8.81 6.01 5.22
C HIS A 202 10.32 5.93 5.06
N ARG A 203 10.86 4.97 4.28
CA ARG A 203 12.29 4.91 3.97
C ARG A 203 12.74 6.14 3.17
N GLU A 204 11.98 6.53 2.17
CA GLU A 204 12.27 7.70 1.34
C GLU A 204 12.25 8.99 2.17
N MET A 205 11.21 9.18 2.99
CA MET A 205 11.09 10.33 3.89
C MET A 205 12.15 10.34 5.01
N ALA A 206 12.62 9.18 5.46
CA ALA A 206 13.75 9.10 6.40
C ALA A 206 15.06 9.52 5.72
N GLY A 207 15.26 9.15 4.45
CA GLY A 207 16.40 9.62 3.65
C GLY A 207 16.37 11.14 3.44
N PHE A 208 15.20 11.74 3.25
CA PHE A 208 15.07 13.20 3.20
C PHE A 208 15.38 13.86 4.55
N ALA A 209 14.91 13.28 5.66
CA ALA A 209 15.25 13.79 6.99
C ALA A 209 16.77 13.74 7.26
N GLN A 210 17.46 12.71 6.78
CA GLN A 210 18.92 12.62 6.85
C GLN A 210 19.60 13.77 6.08
N LYS A 211 19.17 14.04 4.83
CA LYS A 211 19.71 15.15 4.03
C LYS A 211 19.40 16.50 4.67
N ALA A 212 18.21 16.67 5.23
CA ALA A 212 17.80 17.90 5.86
C ALA A 212 18.69 18.31 7.05
N ILE A 213 19.43 17.37 7.68
CA ILE A 213 20.41 17.69 8.74
C ILE A 213 21.51 18.61 8.21
N ASP A 214 21.94 18.38 6.98
CA ASP A 214 23.09 19.08 6.39
C ASP A 214 22.66 20.24 5.47
N GLU A 215 21.47 20.17 4.86
CA GLU A 215 21.03 21.10 3.82
C GLU A 215 20.17 22.27 4.33
N PHE A 216 19.57 22.17 5.52
CA PHE A 216 18.78 23.26 6.12
C PHE A 216 19.40 23.80 7.39
N ASP A 217 19.25 25.09 7.62
CA ASP A 217 19.67 25.72 8.87
C ASP A 217 18.82 25.29 10.07
N THR A 218 19.37 25.42 11.27
CA THR A 218 18.70 24.97 12.51
C THR A 218 17.39 25.69 12.83
N HIS A 219 17.17 26.87 12.27
CA HIS A 219 15.91 27.62 12.43
C HIS A 219 14.84 27.21 11.41
N GLU A 220 15.20 26.44 10.38
CA GLU A 220 14.27 25.94 9.35
C GLU A 220 13.83 24.51 9.61
N ARG A 221 14.51 23.77 10.49
CA ARG A 221 14.25 22.37 10.82
C ARG A 221 14.21 22.12 12.32
N ASP A 222 13.43 21.17 12.74
CA ASP A 222 13.49 20.60 14.08
C ASP A 222 13.82 19.12 13.99
N ILE A 223 15.01 18.74 14.43
CA ILE A 223 15.47 17.35 14.48
C ILE A 223 15.96 17.06 15.88
N SER A 224 15.18 16.28 16.60
CA SER A 224 15.44 15.92 17.98
C SER A 224 15.21 14.43 18.22
N GLY A 225 15.76 13.90 19.28
CA GLY A 225 15.57 12.50 19.64
C GLY A 225 15.90 12.22 21.10
N VAL A 226 15.35 11.14 21.63
CA VAL A 226 15.63 10.63 22.96
C VAL A 226 15.90 9.13 22.90
N THR A 227 16.94 8.68 23.61
CA THR A 227 17.23 7.26 23.77
C THR A 227 16.82 6.82 25.17
N MET A 228 15.99 5.78 25.26
CA MET A 228 15.38 5.34 26.52
C MET A 228 15.32 3.82 26.62
N GLY A 229 15.51 3.29 27.82
CA GLY A 229 15.23 1.88 28.15
C GLY A 229 13.83 1.77 28.71
N ILE A 230 12.97 1.00 28.05
CA ILE A 230 11.56 0.85 28.41
C ILE A 230 11.11 -0.60 28.31
N ASP A 231 10.04 -0.94 29.00
CA ASP A 231 9.32 -2.20 28.86
C ASP A 231 8.22 -2.14 27.79
N ARG A 232 7.53 -3.24 27.57
CA ARG A 232 6.48 -3.36 26.56
C ARG A 232 5.26 -2.47 26.84
N GLU A 233 4.85 -2.35 28.09
CA GLU A 233 3.71 -1.54 28.49
C GLU A 233 3.99 -0.05 28.26
N THR A 234 5.15 0.42 28.68
CA THR A 234 5.62 1.80 28.45
C THR A 234 5.73 2.10 26.95
N TYR A 235 6.22 1.13 26.14
CA TYR A 235 6.23 1.27 24.69
C TYR A 235 4.83 1.55 24.13
N GLU A 236 3.83 0.79 24.55
CA GLU A 236 2.45 0.97 24.08
C GLU A 236 1.83 2.29 24.54
N GLN A 237 2.19 2.78 25.72
CA GLN A 237 1.78 4.11 26.19
C GLN A 237 2.37 5.22 25.31
N ILE A 238 3.68 5.15 25.02
CA ILE A 238 4.34 6.13 24.14
C ILE A 238 3.73 6.12 22.74
N VAL A 239 3.42 4.96 22.16
CA VAL A 239 2.76 4.88 20.86
C VAL A 239 1.44 5.62 20.86
N ARG A 240 0.61 5.49 21.90
CA ARG A 240 -0.66 6.23 22.05
C ARG A 240 -0.42 7.74 22.15
N GLU A 241 0.61 8.18 22.87
CA GLU A 241 0.98 9.60 22.95
C GLU A 241 1.45 10.16 21.62
N LEU A 242 2.26 9.41 20.85
CA LEU A 242 2.68 9.81 19.49
C LEU A 242 1.49 9.94 18.54
N GLU A 243 0.50 9.07 18.64
CA GLU A 243 -0.75 9.18 17.86
C GLU A 243 -1.55 10.43 18.25
N SER A 244 -1.64 10.72 19.54
CA SER A 244 -2.30 11.92 20.05
C SER A 244 -1.56 13.19 19.59
N CYS A 245 -0.24 13.22 19.71
CA CYS A 245 0.62 14.29 19.25
C CYS A 245 0.43 14.56 17.77
N ARG A 246 0.46 13.51 16.93
CA ARG A 246 0.23 13.63 15.49
C ARG A 246 -1.12 14.28 15.15
N ARG A 247 -2.20 13.85 15.83
CA ARG A 247 -3.53 14.45 15.63
C ARG A 247 -3.57 15.93 16.00
N LYS A 248 -2.94 16.31 17.12
CA LYS A 248 -2.84 17.72 17.55
C LYS A 248 -2.07 18.56 16.53
N ILE A 249 -0.94 18.05 16.02
CA ILE A 249 -0.12 18.74 15.02
C ILE A 249 -0.90 18.94 13.71
N VAL A 250 -1.63 17.93 13.24
CA VAL A 250 -2.49 18.06 12.05
C VAL A 250 -3.57 19.16 12.28
N ALA A 251 -4.17 19.20 13.47
CA ALA A 251 -5.15 20.23 13.79
C ALA A 251 -4.51 21.63 13.77
N ILE A 252 -3.30 21.80 14.30
CA ILE A 252 -2.55 23.07 14.26
C ILE A 252 -2.23 23.45 12.82
N ALA A 253 -1.73 22.52 12.01
CA ALA A 253 -1.41 22.76 10.60
C ALA A 253 -2.65 23.22 9.80
N ASN A 254 -3.81 22.64 10.07
CA ASN A 254 -5.08 23.05 9.43
C ASN A 254 -5.56 24.44 9.80
N MET A 255 -5.00 25.08 10.84
CA MET A 255 -5.29 26.46 11.21
C MET A 255 -4.46 27.49 10.42
N SER A 256 -3.45 27.04 9.66
CA SER A 256 -2.62 27.93 8.86
C SER A 256 -3.46 28.60 7.78
N LYS A 257 -3.48 29.95 7.80
CA LYS A 257 -4.27 30.75 6.83
C LYS A 257 -3.50 31.02 5.54
N GLU A 258 -2.21 31.17 5.64
CA GLU A 258 -1.32 31.52 4.52
C GLU A 258 -0.08 30.60 4.53
N PRO A 259 -0.25 29.31 4.16
CA PRO A 259 0.88 28.39 4.09
C PRO A 259 1.85 28.84 3.00
N CYS A 260 3.15 28.90 3.33
CA CYS A 260 4.21 29.35 2.43
C CYS A 260 5.24 28.24 2.10
N GLN A 261 5.21 27.13 2.81
CA GLN A 261 6.15 26.02 2.62
C GLN A 261 5.52 24.69 3.02
N VAL A 262 5.90 23.60 2.36
CA VAL A 262 5.45 22.24 2.69
C VAL A 262 6.46 21.60 3.64
N TYR A 263 6.02 21.21 4.82
CA TYR A 263 6.80 20.49 5.81
C TYR A 263 6.41 19.03 5.91
N ARG A 264 7.37 18.19 6.21
CA ARG A 264 7.16 16.79 6.58
C ARG A 264 7.54 16.55 8.03
N LEU A 265 6.61 16.06 8.83
CA LEU A 265 6.89 15.52 10.16
C LEU A 265 7.08 14.00 10.06
N ASN A 266 8.23 13.51 10.50
CA ASN A 266 8.50 12.09 10.70
C ASN A 266 8.52 11.78 12.21
N LEU A 267 7.70 10.84 12.63
CA LEU A 267 7.70 10.30 13.99
C LEU A 267 8.14 8.84 13.92
N GLN A 268 9.31 8.53 14.48
CA GLN A 268 9.93 7.21 14.38
C GLN A 268 10.36 6.73 15.77
N MET A 269 9.87 5.57 16.19
CA MET A 269 10.29 4.88 17.39
C MET A 269 10.63 3.43 17.03
N PHE A 270 11.87 3.02 17.28
CA PHE A 270 12.38 1.72 16.89
C PHE A 270 13.42 1.21 17.90
N PRO A 271 13.63 -0.12 18.02
CA PRO A 271 14.59 -0.68 18.95
C PRO A 271 16.04 -0.50 18.48
N LEU A 272 16.92 -0.11 19.40
CA LEU A 272 18.37 -0.06 19.21
C LEU A 272 19.10 -1.23 19.88
N SER A 273 18.40 -2.10 20.58
CA SER A 273 18.97 -3.26 21.25
C SER A 273 18.08 -4.52 21.08
N LYS A 274 18.66 -5.66 21.36
CA LYS A 274 17.88 -6.90 21.53
C LYS A 274 17.16 -6.85 22.89
N ILE A 275 16.08 -7.64 23.00
CA ILE A 275 15.37 -7.83 24.27
C ILE A 275 16.34 -8.49 25.26
N THR A 276 16.54 -7.85 26.43
CA THR A 276 17.27 -8.46 27.53
C THR A 276 16.35 -9.48 28.20
N HIS A 277 16.70 -10.76 28.16
CA HIS A 277 15.97 -11.76 28.91
C HIS A 277 16.05 -11.41 30.41
N LYS A 278 14.92 -11.17 31.05
CA LYS A 278 14.85 -11.26 32.52
C LYS A 278 15.20 -12.70 32.89
N LYS A 279 16.29 -12.88 33.64
CA LYS A 279 16.57 -14.14 34.34
C LYS A 279 15.49 -14.38 35.37
#